data_470899d6948c11baafd73052bde82e32
#
_entry.id   470899d6948c11baafd73052bde82e32
#
_cell.length_a   1.000
_cell.length_b   1.000
_cell.length_c   1.000
_cell.angle_alpha   90.00
_cell.angle_beta   90.00
_cell.angle_gamma   90.00
#
_symmetry.space_group_name_H-M   'P 1'
#
loop_
_entity.id
_entity.type
_entity.pdbx_description
1 polymer ?
#
loop_
_entity_poly.entity_id
_entity_poly.type
_entity_poly.pdbx_seq_one_letter_code
_entity_poly.pdbx_strand_id
1 'polypeptide(L)'
;MSTPPPPRNTLYRQETRSSRRLTRTRLALYRAGVPVAGAIIRFFWSTTRVVAVVGEGRLAKAIREHGVVIPVYWHQHQLLPVRYLLEHRERGLKLGFLVSPSVDGEMPAMLVRRTGGFAIRGSSSATGARALRDYFDAITKEGISPAITPDGPRGPAREFKAGAILLSQLSGKPMLPMAFAARRVFRFPTWDDFILPLPGTKAVLAVGEPAVAPKRMDAAELGQWQQRMQAELSDLYRQARAALER
;
A
#
# COMPACT_ATOMS: atom_id res chain seq x y z
N MET A 1 15.35 30.08 1.08
CA MET A 1 14.08 29.74 0.40
C MET A 1 13.36 28.74 1.28
N SER A 2 12.32 29.17 2.00
CA SER A 2 11.54 28.32 2.90
C SER A 2 10.61 27.43 2.08
N THR A 3 10.70 26.12 2.27
CA THR A 3 9.77 25.12 1.70
C THR A 3 8.34 25.48 2.09
N PRO A 4 7.38 25.53 1.14
CA PRO A 4 5.99 25.80 1.46
C PRO A 4 5.44 24.68 2.38
N PRO A 5 4.57 25.03 3.34
CA PRO A 5 3.95 24.03 4.20
C PRO A 5 3.15 23.02 3.36
N PRO A 6 3.10 21.74 3.75
CA PRO A 6 2.34 20.74 3.03
C PRO A 6 0.86 21.16 2.95
N PRO A 7 0.17 20.92 1.82
CA PRO A 7 -1.21 21.32 1.62
C PRO A 7 -2.08 20.77 2.76
N ARG A 8 -2.92 21.62 3.33
CA ARG A 8 -3.91 21.21 4.33
C ARG A 8 -4.82 20.20 3.67
N ASN A 9 -4.75 18.96 4.14
CA ASN A 9 -5.53 17.84 3.65
C ASN A 9 -7.03 18.13 3.90
N THR A 10 -7.75 18.58 2.89
CA THR A 10 -9.17 18.95 2.95
C THR A 10 -10.11 17.76 3.11
N LEU A 11 -9.59 16.52 3.03
CA LEU A 11 -10.35 15.29 3.27
C LEU A 11 -10.49 14.93 4.77
N TYR A 12 -10.17 15.84 5.67
CA TYR A 12 -10.35 15.67 7.10
C TYR A 12 -11.84 15.76 7.49
N ARG A 13 -12.67 14.84 7.02
CA ARG A 13 -14.00 14.63 7.58
C ARG A 13 -13.84 13.76 8.83
N GLN A 14 -13.85 14.42 9.99
CA GLN A 14 -13.98 13.77 11.29
C GLN A 14 -15.40 13.16 11.44
N GLU A 15 -15.65 12.02 10.82
CA GLU A 15 -16.72 11.14 11.26
C GLU A 15 -16.11 10.01 12.09
N THR A 16 -15.64 10.35 13.28
CA THR A 16 -15.27 9.34 14.28
C THR A 16 -16.55 8.72 14.85
N ARG A 17 -16.91 7.54 14.39
CA ARG A 17 -17.88 6.65 15.06
C ARG A 17 -17.23 5.83 16.19
N SER A 18 -16.12 6.28 16.73
CA SER A 18 -15.46 5.65 17.87
C SER A 18 -16.04 6.22 19.16
N SER A 19 -16.51 5.36 20.05
CA SER A 19 -16.84 5.71 21.44
C SER A 19 -15.62 6.17 22.24
N ARG A 20 -14.42 6.03 21.68
CA ARG A 20 -13.15 6.42 22.31
C ARG A 20 -12.75 7.83 21.89
N ARG A 21 -12.47 8.70 22.88
CA ARG A 21 -11.96 10.05 22.64
C ARG A 21 -10.43 10.04 22.58
N LEU A 22 -9.85 10.84 21.68
CA LEU A 22 -8.41 11.08 21.65
C LEU A 22 -8.02 11.99 22.82
N THR A 23 -7.59 11.39 23.93
CA THR A 23 -7.15 12.13 25.11
C THR A 23 -5.77 12.72 24.87
N ARG A 24 -5.41 13.78 25.64
CA ARG A 24 -4.08 14.41 25.60
C ARG A 24 -2.97 13.37 25.90
N THR A 25 -3.18 12.48 26.85
CA THR A 25 -2.25 11.40 27.20
C THR A 25 -2.04 10.43 26.04
N ARG A 26 -3.12 9.99 25.36
CA ARG A 26 -3.00 9.13 24.17
C ARG A 26 -2.26 9.83 23.03
N LEU A 27 -2.56 11.10 22.79
CA LEU A 27 -1.86 11.87 21.76
C LEU A 27 -0.37 11.99 22.07
N ALA A 28 0.00 12.24 23.33
CA ALA A 28 1.39 12.28 23.77
C ALA A 28 2.08 10.92 23.55
N LEU A 29 1.41 9.80 23.95
CA LEU A 29 1.92 8.44 23.73
C LEU A 29 2.12 8.14 22.23
N TYR A 30 1.18 8.52 21.37
CA TYR A 30 1.32 8.33 19.93
C TYR A 30 2.46 9.19 19.35
N ARG A 31 2.59 10.45 19.80
CA ARG A 31 3.71 11.32 19.41
C ARG A 31 5.08 10.77 19.80
N ALA A 32 5.18 10.11 20.96
CA ALA A 32 6.39 9.43 21.39
C ALA A 32 6.62 8.10 20.65
N GLY A 33 5.57 7.32 20.43
CA GLY A 33 5.65 6.00 19.78
C GLY A 33 5.93 6.06 18.28
N VAL A 34 5.40 7.07 17.55
CA VAL A 34 5.59 7.20 16.10
C VAL A 34 7.07 7.33 15.69
N PRO A 35 7.93 8.14 16.34
CA PRO A 35 9.35 8.16 16.04
C PRO A 35 10.03 6.81 16.22
N VAL A 36 9.67 6.09 17.28
CA VAL A 36 10.22 4.74 17.58
C VAL A 36 9.80 3.75 16.50
N ALA A 37 8.50 3.67 16.19
CA ALA A 37 7.99 2.83 15.10
C ALA A 37 8.65 3.17 13.77
N GLY A 38 8.79 4.45 13.44
CA GLY A 38 9.49 4.91 12.24
C GLY A 38 10.98 4.55 12.23
N ALA A 39 11.65 4.56 13.37
CA ALA A 39 13.05 4.12 13.50
C ALA A 39 13.19 2.61 13.27
N ILE A 40 12.28 1.81 13.83
CA ILE A 40 12.24 0.36 13.64
C ILE A 40 12.03 0.03 12.15
N ILE A 41 11.07 0.65 11.49
CA ILE A 41 10.82 0.43 10.05
C ILE A 41 12.06 0.80 9.24
N ARG A 42 12.66 1.96 9.49
CA ARG A 42 13.89 2.38 8.80
C ARG A 42 15.06 1.44 9.06
N PHE A 43 15.18 0.90 10.26
CA PHE A 43 16.20 -0.11 10.58
C PHE A 43 16.05 -1.36 9.70
N PHE A 44 14.85 -1.92 9.57
CA PHE A 44 14.62 -3.07 8.68
C PHE A 44 14.81 -2.71 7.20
N TRP A 45 14.40 -1.53 6.79
CA TRP A 45 14.64 -1.05 5.43
C TRP A 45 16.15 -0.89 5.11
N SER A 46 16.91 -0.28 6.02
CA SER A 46 18.35 -0.04 5.81
C SER A 46 19.18 -1.31 5.87
N THR A 47 18.76 -2.27 6.68
CA THR A 47 19.46 -3.55 6.85
C THR A 47 19.06 -4.61 5.82
N THR A 48 17.94 -4.43 5.08
CA THR A 48 17.55 -5.30 3.98
C THR A 48 18.18 -4.85 2.67
N ARG A 49 19.00 -5.71 2.08
CA ARG A 49 19.71 -5.44 0.82
C ARG A 49 18.86 -5.87 -0.36
N VAL A 50 18.18 -4.95 -1.02
CA VAL A 50 17.51 -5.23 -2.31
C VAL A 50 18.61 -5.37 -3.37
N VAL A 51 18.83 -6.57 -3.87
CA VAL A 51 19.91 -6.90 -4.82
C VAL A 51 19.45 -6.87 -6.26
N ALA A 52 18.16 -6.96 -6.53
CA ALA A 52 17.56 -6.84 -7.85
C ALA A 52 16.10 -6.42 -7.76
N VAL A 53 15.59 -5.81 -8.85
CA VAL A 53 14.18 -5.51 -9.06
C VAL A 53 13.77 -6.14 -10.38
N VAL A 54 12.97 -7.20 -10.32
CA VAL A 54 12.34 -7.78 -11.52
C VAL A 54 11.29 -6.81 -12.02
N GLY A 55 11.30 -6.46 -13.31
CA GLY A 55 10.44 -5.43 -13.86
C GLY A 55 10.85 -4.00 -13.48
N GLU A 56 12.16 -3.77 -13.27
CA GLU A 56 12.71 -2.43 -13.04
C GLU A 56 12.27 -1.46 -14.14
N GLY A 57 11.91 -0.23 -13.74
CA GLY A 57 11.41 0.79 -14.67
C GLY A 57 9.89 0.76 -14.94
N ARG A 58 9.19 -0.35 -14.69
CA ARG A 58 7.72 -0.45 -14.91
C ARG A 58 6.94 0.58 -14.10
N LEU A 59 7.29 0.78 -12.83
CA LEU A 59 6.67 1.83 -12.00
C LEU A 59 6.90 3.22 -12.59
N ALA A 60 8.15 3.55 -12.94
CA ALA A 60 8.48 4.86 -13.51
C ALA A 60 7.78 5.10 -14.86
N LYS A 61 7.68 4.06 -15.69
CA LYS A 61 6.91 4.10 -16.93
C LYS A 61 5.43 4.35 -16.66
N ALA A 62 4.82 3.58 -15.75
CA ALA A 62 3.41 3.72 -15.41
C ALA A 62 3.07 5.11 -14.85
N ILE A 63 3.96 5.69 -14.01
CA ILE A 63 3.79 7.06 -13.51
C ILE A 63 3.81 8.08 -14.66
N ARG A 64 4.75 7.94 -15.60
CA ARG A 64 4.83 8.87 -16.75
C ARG A 64 3.59 8.78 -17.65
N GLU A 65 3.08 7.59 -17.89
CA GLU A 65 1.95 7.36 -18.82
C GLU A 65 0.60 7.67 -18.18
N HIS A 66 0.43 7.43 -16.89
CA HIS A 66 -0.88 7.51 -16.25
C HIS A 66 -0.97 8.56 -15.13
N GLY A 67 0.15 9.10 -14.67
CA GLY A 67 0.25 10.05 -13.55
C GLY A 67 -0.02 9.39 -12.18
N VAL A 68 -1.09 8.61 -12.10
CA VAL A 68 -1.50 7.88 -10.89
C VAL A 68 -1.56 6.38 -11.20
N VAL A 69 -1.10 5.57 -10.28
CA VAL A 69 -1.16 4.10 -10.32
C VAL A 69 -1.82 3.57 -9.05
N ILE A 70 -2.29 2.34 -9.06
CA ILE A 70 -2.86 1.65 -7.90
C ILE A 70 -1.91 0.48 -7.55
N PRO A 71 -0.87 0.70 -6.72
CA PRO A 71 -0.01 -0.40 -6.29
C PRO A 71 -0.82 -1.43 -5.52
N VAL A 72 -0.68 -2.71 -5.89
CA VAL A 72 -1.35 -3.83 -5.24
C VAL A 72 -0.33 -4.88 -4.83
N TYR A 73 -0.39 -5.32 -3.58
CA TYR A 73 0.47 -6.35 -3.02
C TYR A 73 -0.23 -7.01 -1.82
N TRP A 74 0.13 -8.26 -1.53
CA TRP A 74 -0.43 -8.94 -0.37
C TRP A 74 -0.07 -8.23 0.94
N HIS A 75 -0.96 -8.25 1.92
CA HIS A 75 -0.75 -7.64 3.24
C HIS A 75 0.55 -8.14 3.88
N GLN A 76 0.86 -9.42 3.74
CA GLN A 76 2.12 -10.02 4.19
C GLN A 76 3.38 -9.42 3.53
N HIS A 77 3.26 -8.87 2.32
CA HIS A 77 4.41 -8.40 1.51
C HIS A 77 4.58 -6.88 1.53
N GLN A 78 3.90 -6.12 2.40
CA GLN A 78 3.88 -4.65 2.29
C GLN A 78 5.22 -3.96 2.56
N LEU A 79 6.14 -4.56 3.33
CA LEU A 79 7.33 -3.86 3.83
C LEU A 79 8.25 -3.30 2.73
N LEU A 80 8.65 -4.11 1.76
CA LEU A 80 9.57 -3.67 0.70
C LEU A 80 8.88 -2.95 -0.47
N PRO A 81 7.68 -3.34 -0.93
CA PRO A 81 6.91 -2.51 -1.87
C PRO A 81 6.68 -1.10 -1.36
N VAL A 82 6.29 -0.91 -0.10
CA VAL A 82 6.12 0.44 0.49
C VAL A 82 7.42 1.24 0.45
N ARG A 83 8.54 0.65 0.84
CA ARG A 83 9.86 1.30 0.72
C ARG A 83 10.14 1.75 -0.70
N TYR A 84 10.04 0.84 -1.66
CA TYR A 84 10.31 1.11 -3.07
C TYR A 84 9.40 2.22 -3.64
N LEU A 85 8.13 2.18 -3.31
CA LEU A 85 7.18 3.21 -3.72
C LEU A 85 7.51 4.58 -3.13
N LEU A 86 7.89 4.65 -1.84
CA LEU A 86 8.28 5.91 -1.18
C LEU A 86 9.58 6.49 -1.75
N GLU A 87 10.51 5.66 -2.23
CA GLU A 87 11.72 6.11 -2.92
C GLU A 87 11.41 6.79 -4.28
N HIS A 88 10.24 6.51 -4.87
CA HIS A 88 9.79 7.12 -6.13
C HIS A 88 8.99 8.43 -5.95
N ARG A 89 8.78 8.92 -4.73
CA ARG A 89 8.05 10.17 -4.48
C ARG A 89 8.68 11.39 -5.16
N GLU A 90 10.00 11.44 -5.25
CA GLU A 90 10.74 12.50 -5.94
C GLU A 90 10.50 12.50 -7.45
N ARG A 91 10.01 11.38 -8.00
CA ARG A 91 9.57 11.23 -9.40
C ARG A 91 8.09 11.53 -9.60
N GLY A 92 7.44 12.18 -8.63
CA GLY A 92 6.05 12.62 -8.69
C GLY A 92 5.03 11.64 -8.12
N LEU A 93 5.43 10.49 -7.55
CA LEU A 93 4.50 9.55 -6.93
C LEU A 93 3.99 10.10 -5.58
N LYS A 94 2.70 10.37 -5.50
CA LYS A 94 2.01 10.69 -4.25
C LYS A 94 1.39 9.40 -3.68
N LEU A 95 2.10 8.71 -2.81
CA LEU A 95 1.65 7.43 -2.27
C LEU A 95 0.68 7.61 -1.11
N GLY A 96 -0.52 7.00 -1.19
CA GLY A 96 -1.56 7.06 -0.17
C GLY A 96 -1.87 5.71 0.46
N PHE A 97 -2.30 5.73 1.72
CA PHE A 97 -2.73 4.55 2.47
C PHE A 97 -4.06 4.80 3.13
N LEU A 98 -4.98 3.83 3.02
CA LEU A 98 -6.25 3.89 3.75
C LEU A 98 -6.00 3.66 5.24
N VAL A 99 -6.38 4.63 6.04
CA VAL A 99 -6.23 4.56 7.50
C VAL A 99 -7.58 4.84 8.15
N SER A 100 -7.95 3.98 9.10
CA SER A 100 -9.21 4.11 9.83
C SER A 100 -9.38 5.54 10.39
N PRO A 101 -10.59 6.14 10.28
CA PRO A 101 -10.87 7.44 10.90
C PRO A 101 -11.04 7.36 12.43
N SER A 102 -10.88 6.17 13.03
CA SER A 102 -10.95 5.97 14.48
C SER A 102 -9.73 6.56 15.22
N VAL A 103 -9.87 6.67 16.54
CA VAL A 103 -8.75 7.09 17.40
C VAL A 103 -7.55 6.15 17.27
N ASP A 104 -7.79 4.85 17.10
CA ASP A 104 -6.72 3.87 16.93
C ASP A 104 -6.01 4.02 15.56
N GLY A 105 -6.66 4.63 14.56
CA GLY A 105 -6.06 4.99 13.27
C GLY A 105 -5.19 6.25 13.30
N GLU A 106 -5.16 7.02 14.40
CA GLU A 106 -4.33 8.23 14.46
C GLU A 106 -2.82 7.91 14.44
N MET A 107 -2.40 6.89 15.18
CA MET A 107 -0.98 6.50 15.20
C MET A 107 -0.49 6.03 13.82
N PRO A 108 -1.17 5.11 13.12
CA PRO A 108 -0.84 4.79 11.71
C PRO A 108 -0.86 6.01 10.78
N ALA A 109 -1.84 6.91 10.91
CA ALA A 109 -1.91 8.11 10.09
C ALA A 109 -0.71 9.05 10.32
N MET A 110 -0.29 9.20 11.58
CA MET A 110 0.92 9.97 11.91
C MET A 110 2.18 9.31 11.34
N LEU A 111 2.28 7.98 11.41
CA LEU A 111 3.41 7.22 10.86
C LEU A 111 3.48 7.37 9.34
N VAL A 112 2.37 7.21 8.63
CA VAL A 112 2.27 7.41 7.18
C VAL A 112 2.74 8.82 6.79
N ARG A 113 2.24 9.85 7.47
CA ARG A 113 2.67 11.24 7.21
C ARG A 113 4.16 11.44 7.47
N ARG A 114 4.70 10.80 8.52
CA ARG A 114 6.13 10.90 8.86
C ARG A 114 7.03 10.21 7.82
N THR A 115 6.55 9.19 7.14
CA THR A 115 7.28 8.53 6.05
C THR A 115 7.16 9.25 4.70
N GLY A 116 6.38 10.33 4.63
CA GLY A 116 6.14 11.10 3.40
C GLY A 116 4.98 10.57 2.57
N GLY A 117 4.17 9.67 3.12
CA GLY A 117 2.93 9.19 2.50
C GLY A 117 1.70 10.04 2.88
N PHE A 118 0.60 9.80 2.19
CA PHE A 118 -0.71 10.44 2.41
C PHE A 118 -1.65 9.48 3.15
N ALA A 119 -2.25 9.92 4.23
CA ALA A 119 -3.26 9.16 4.95
C ALA A 119 -4.65 9.45 4.38
N ILE A 120 -5.20 8.52 3.62
CA ILE A 120 -6.58 8.54 3.13
C ILE A 120 -7.45 8.06 4.29
N ARG A 121 -8.31 8.95 4.84
CA ARG A 121 -9.13 8.63 6.03
C ARG A 121 -10.41 7.94 5.61
N GLY A 122 -10.45 6.63 5.76
CA GLY A 122 -11.59 5.80 5.39
C GLY A 122 -11.57 4.48 6.14
N SER A 123 -12.65 3.72 6.06
CA SER A 123 -12.78 2.42 6.71
C SER A 123 -13.11 1.33 5.70
N SER A 124 -12.19 0.38 5.51
CA SER A 124 -12.44 -0.83 4.71
C SER A 124 -13.47 -1.78 5.36
N SER A 125 -13.81 -1.57 6.63
CA SER A 125 -14.74 -2.42 7.39
C SER A 125 -16.17 -1.89 7.46
N ALA A 126 -16.42 -0.59 7.09
CA ALA A 126 -17.76 0.03 7.16
C ALA A 126 -18.41 -0.18 5.81
N THR A 127 -18.70 -0.48 4.95
CA THR A 127 -19.18 -0.71 3.58
C THR A 127 -18.04 -0.46 2.57
N GLY A 128 -17.64 -1.47 1.82
CA GLY A 128 -16.61 -1.37 0.79
C GLY A 128 -16.83 -0.20 -0.18
N ALA A 129 -18.09 0.20 -0.40
CA ALA A 129 -18.48 1.34 -1.21
C ALA A 129 -17.94 2.69 -0.69
N ARG A 130 -17.87 2.90 0.64
CA ARG A 130 -17.31 4.15 1.19
C ARG A 130 -15.81 4.20 1.01
N ALA A 131 -15.10 3.12 1.30
CA ALA A 131 -13.65 3.04 1.08
C ALA A 131 -13.30 3.24 -0.41
N LEU A 132 -14.09 2.66 -1.31
CA LEU A 132 -13.93 2.82 -2.75
C LEU A 132 -14.10 4.29 -3.17
N ARG A 133 -15.07 5.01 -2.60
CA ARG A 133 -15.27 6.43 -2.83
C ARG A 133 -14.09 7.27 -2.33
N ASP A 134 -13.60 6.99 -1.10
CA ASP A 134 -12.47 7.71 -0.51
C ASP A 134 -11.20 7.53 -1.37
N TYR A 135 -10.97 6.33 -1.88
CA TYR A 135 -9.88 6.06 -2.83
C TYR A 135 -10.08 6.76 -4.17
N PHE A 136 -11.29 6.73 -4.72
CA PHE A 136 -11.60 7.39 -5.98
C PHE A 136 -11.38 8.91 -5.90
N ASP A 137 -11.83 9.53 -4.82
CA ASP A 137 -11.61 10.96 -4.56
C ASP A 137 -10.12 11.28 -4.41
N ALA A 138 -9.34 10.45 -3.72
CA ALA A 138 -7.91 10.60 -3.59
C ALA A 138 -7.18 10.54 -4.95
N ILE A 139 -7.60 9.63 -5.84
CA ILE A 139 -7.07 9.53 -7.20
C ILE A 139 -7.44 10.76 -8.04
N THR A 140 -8.72 11.10 -8.10
CA THR A 140 -9.24 12.05 -9.09
C THR A 140 -9.08 13.52 -8.68
N LYS A 141 -9.16 13.81 -7.38
CA LYS A 141 -9.09 15.18 -6.85
C LYS A 141 -7.69 15.57 -6.38
N GLU A 142 -6.89 14.59 -5.89
CA GLU A 142 -5.61 14.88 -5.25
C GLU A 142 -4.41 14.29 -6.01
N GLY A 143 -4.64 13.44 -7.00
CA GLY A 143 -3.60 12.74 -7.73
C GLY A 143 -2.79 11.79 -6.85
N ILE A 144 -3.43 11.21 -5.82
CA ILE A 144 -2.80 10.26 -4.91
C ILE A 144 -2.93 8.84 -5.48
N SER A 145 -1.84 8.11 -5.45
CA SER A 145 -1.72 6.69 -5.80
C SER A 145 -1.99 5.82 -4.56
N PRO A 146 -3.18 5.24 -4.41
CA PRO A 146 -3.51 4.47 -3.22
C PRO A 146 -2.87 3.08 -3.27
N ALA A 147 -2.04 2.76 -2.30
CA ALA A 147 -1.53 1.41 -2.11
C ALA A 147 -2.62 0.53 -1.47
N ILE A 148 -2.91 -0.61 -2.10
CA ILE A 148 -3.99 -1.50 -1.68
C ILE A 148 -3.44 -2.90 -1.40
N THR A 149 -3.83 -3.45 -0.25
CA THR A 149 -3.68 -4.88 0.06
C THR A 149 -5.00 -5.57 -0.26
N PRO A 150 -5.09 -6.30 -1.40
CA PRO A 150 -6.37 -6.79 -1.92
C PRO A 150 -7.00 -7.89 -1.05
N ASP A 151 -6.24 -8.58 -0.22
CA ASP A 151 -6.72 -9.52 0.81
C ASP A 151 -7.40 -8.79 1.99
N GLY A 152 -7.14 -7.49 2.14
CA GLY A 152 -7.76 -6.65 3.16
C GLY A 152 -7.24 -6.94 4.57
N PRO A 153 -7.72 -6.19 5.59
CA PRO A 153 -7.15 -6.25 6.95
C PRO A 153 -7.61 -7.48 7.78
N ARG A 154 -8.53 -8.28 7.25
CA ARG A 154 -9.10 -9.44 7.95
C ARG A 154 -8.96 -10.74 7.18
N GLY A 155 -8.28 -10.72 6.03
CA GLY A 155 -8.14 -11.89 5.17
C GLY A 155 -9.45 -12.36 4.51
N PRO A 156 -9.48 -13.57 4.02
CA PRO A 156 -8.40 -14.56 4.05
C PRO A 156 -7.14 -14.11 3.32
N ALA A 157 -5.98 -14.58 3.79
CA ALA A 157 -4.69 -14.24 3.19
C ALA A 157 -4.62 -14.69 1.72
N ARG A 158 -4.07 -13.83 0.87
CA ARG A 158 -3.83 -14.12 -0.55
C ARG A 158 -5.10 -14.40 -1.37
N GLU A 159 -6.24 -13.88 -0.93
CA GLU A 159 -7.48 -13.84 -1.71
C GLU A 159 -7.65 -12.43 -2.29
N PHE A 160 -7.70 -12.31 -3.63
CA PHE A 160 -7.80 -11.02 -4.29
C PHE A 160 -9.26 -10.54 -4.33
N LYS A 161 -9.61 -9.61 -3.45
CA LYS A 161 -10.96 -9.00 -3.37
C LYS A 161 -11.16 -7.95 -4.46
N ALA A 162 -12.40 -7.77 -4.86
CA ALA A 162 -12.80 -6.91 -5.97
C ALA A 162 -12.41 -5.42 -5.85
N GLY A 163 -12.13 -4.91 -4.64
CA GLY A 163 -11.98 -3.48 -4.38
C GLY A 163 -10.98 -2.74 -5.26
N ALA A 164 -9.79 -3.32 -5.49
CA ALA A 164 -8.76 -2.72 -6.35
C ALA A 164 -9.17 -2.74 -7.84
N ILE A 165 -9.82 -3.82 -8.29
CA ILE A 165 -10.32 -3.96 -9.67
C ILE A 165 -11.41 -2.92 -9.94
N LEU A 166 -12.39 -2.79 -9.04
CA LEU A 166 -13.46 -1.81 -9.13
C LEU A 166 -12.92 -0.37 -9.10
N LEU A 167 -11.88 -0.11 -8.30
CA LEU A 167 -11.22 1.19 -8.29
C LEU A 167 -10.52 1.49 -9.63
N SER A 168 -9.84 0.51 -10.20
CA SER A 168 -9.23 0.62 -11.53
C SER A 168 -10.28 0.86 -12.61
N GLN A 169 -11.39 0.13 -12.58
CA GLN A 169 -12.52 0.29 -13.49
C GLN A 169 -13.11 1.71 -13.43
N LEU A 170 -13.37 2.21 -12.23
CA LEU A 170 -14.00 3.52 -12.02
C LEU A 170 -13.05 4.68 -12.36
N SER A 171 -11.77 4.57 -12.00
CA SER A 171 -10.80 5.64 -12.18
C SER A 171 -10.08 5.60 -13.52
N GLY A 172 -10.12 4.47 -14.22
CA GLY A 172 -9.30 4.23 -15.43
C GLY A 172 -7.80 4.16 -15.15
N LYS A 173 -7.41 4.03 -13.87
CA LYS A 173 -5.99 3.98 -13.48
C LYS A 173 -5.51 2.54 -13.36
N PRO A 174 -4.25 2.25 -13.76
CA PRO A 174 -3.72 0.90 -13.75
C PRO A 174 -3.44 0.39 -12.33
N MET A 175 -3.80 -0.85 -12.06
CA MET A 175 -3.24 -1.62 -10.96
C MET A 175 -1.79 -1.98 -11.29
N LEU A 176 -0.88 -1.82 -10.32
CA LEU A 176 0.52 -2.21 -10.44
C LEU A 176 0.82 -3.30 -9.41
N PRO A 177 0.83 -4.58 -9.82
CA PRO A 177 1.07 -5.68 -8.91
C PRO A 177 2.54 -5.72 -8.48
N MET A 178 2.77 -6.00 -7.19
CA MET A 178 4.11 -6.04 -6.61
C MET A 178 4.23 -7.18 -5.60
N ALA A 179 5.41 -7.78 -5.54
CA ALA A 179 5.77 -8.76 -4.53
C ALA A 179 7.25 -8.65 -4.16
N PHE A 180 7.68 -9.28 -3.09
CA PHE A 180 9.11 -9.45 -2.81
C PHE A 180 9.40 -10.83 -2.23
N ALA A 181 10.65 -11.27 -2.38
CA ALA A 181 11.21 -12.40 -1.67
C ALA A 181 12.48 -11.97 -0.95
N ALA A 182 12.77 -12.59 0.19
CA ALA A 182 14.02 -12.40 0.93
C ALA A 182 14.58 -13.74 1.38
N ARG A 183 15.93 -13.83 1.46
CA ARG A 183 16.62 -15.09 1.72
C ARG A 183 16.39 -15.60 3.15
N ARG A 184 16.34 -14.68 4.12
CA ARG A 184 16.07 -14.98 5.52
C ARG A 184 14.95 -14.07 6.01
N VAL A 185 13.89 -14.66 6.52
CA VAL A 185 12.70 -13.96 6.99
C VAL A 185 12.24 -14.53 8.32
N PHE A 186 11.65 -13.68 9.12
CA PHE A 186 10.78 -14.09 10.21
C PHE A 186 9.32 -14.00 9.73
N ARG A 187 8.53 -15.03 10.00
CA ARG A 187 7.09 -15.04 9.73
C ARG A 187 6.35 -14.89 11.04
N PHE A 188 5.53 -13.88 11.14
CA PHE A 188 4.68 -13.70 12.31
C PHE A 188 3.50 -14.69 12.22
N PRO A 189 3.07 -15.30 13.32
CA PRO A 189 1.90 -16.16 13.38
C PRO A 189 0.62 -15.30 13.41
N THR A 190 0.45 -14.48 12.38
CA THR A 190 -0.72 -13.62 12.13
C THR A 190 -1.58 -14.23 11.03
N TRP A 191 -2.81 -13.75 10.86
CA TRP A 191 -3.73 -14.24 9.83
C TRP A 191 -3.14 -14.20 8.40
N ASP A 192 -2.20 -13.29 8.15
CA ASP A 192 -1.56 -13.06 6.85
C ASP A 192 -0.15 -13.66 6.73
N ASP A 193 0.36 -14.31 7.78
CA ASP A 193 1.76 -14.77 7.84
C ASP A 193 2.75 -13.63 7.52
N PHE A 194 2.59 -12.48 8.14
CA PHE A 194 3.39 -11.28 7.83
C PHE A 194 4.89 -11.59 7.77
N ILE A 195 5.52 -11.16 6.68
CA ILE A 195 6.93 -11.44 6.38
C ILE A 195 7.81 -10.26 6.77
N LEU A 196 8.72 -10.49 7.73
CA LEU A 196 9.74 -9.54 8.13
C LEU A 196 11.12 -10.03 7.67
N PRO A 197 11.78 -9.36 6.71
CA PRO A 197 13.17 -9.68 6.35
C PRO A 197 14.10 -9.51 7.53
N LEU A 198 14.95 -10.50 7.79
CA LEU A 198 15.95 -10.40 8.86
C LEU A 198 17.06 -9.40 8.50
N PRO A 199 17.63 -8.69 9.48
CA PRO A 199 18.73 -7.76 9.22
C PRO A 199 19.89 -8.40 8.45
N GLY A 200 20.43 -7.68 7.48
CA GLY A 200 21.52 -8.14 6.61
C GLY A 200 21.08 -9.11 5.50
N THR A 201 19.77 -9.45 5.39
CA THR A 201 19.32 -10.37 4.34
C THR A 201 19.32 -9.73 2.95
N LYS A 202 19.57 -10.56 1.93
CA LYS A 202 19.30 -10.18 0.53
C LYS A 202 17.81 -10.36 0.23
N ALA A 203 17.28 -9.45 -0.58
CA ALA A 203 15.90 -9.48 -1.06
C ALA A 203 15.85 -9.10 -2.53
N VAL A 204 14.82 -9.57 -3.22
CA VAL A 204 14.45 -9.18 -4.58
C VAL A 204 13.03 -8.67 -4.55
N LEU A 205 12.80 -7.51 -5.17
CA LEU A 205 11.47 -6.98 -5.43
C LEU A 205 11.03 -7.38 -6.83
N ALA A 206 9.76 -7.64 -7.03
CA ALA A 206 9.16 -7.83 -8.34
C ALA A 206 8.02 -6.84 -8.54
N VAL A 207 8.02 -6.17 -9.69
CA VAL A 207 7.00 -5.23 -10.15
C VAL A 207 6.42 -5.81 -11.43
N GLY A 208 5.11 -6.05 -11.46
CA GLY A 208 4.41 -6.60 -12.62
C GLY A 208 4.05 -5.55 -13.67
N GLU A 209 3.41 -5.99 -14.74
CA GLU A 209 2.89 -5.08 -15.76
C GLU A 209 1.67 -4.32 -15.22
N PRO A 210 1.56 -3.03 -15.54
CA PRO A 210 0.37 -2.25 -15.22
C PRO A 210 -0.87 -2.84 -15.91
N ALA A 211 -1.95 -3.04 -15.17
CA ALA A 211 -3.19 -3.61 -15.68
C ALA A 211 -4.38 -2.69 -15.38
N VAL A 212 -5.07 -2.24 -16.43
CA VAL A 212 -6.30 -1.43 -16.33
C VAL A 212 -7.51 -2.33 -16.49
N ALA A 213 -8.43 -2.30 -15.52
CA ALA A 213 -9.68 -3.04 -15.59
C ALA A 213 -10.63 -2.42 -16.67
N PRO A 214 -11.40 -3.24 -17.38
CA PRO A 214 -12.36 -2.77 -18.37
C PRO A 214 -13.41 -1.83 -17.74
N LYS A 215 -13.91 -0.87 -18.54
CA LYS A 215 -14.95 0.07 -18.07
C LYS A 215 -16.27 -0.59 -17.69
N ARG A 216 -16.57 -1.74 -18.27
CA ARG A 216 -17.75 -2.55 -17.96
C ARG A 216 -17.30 -4.00 -17.75
N MET A 217 -17.81 -4.60 -16.75
CA MET A 217 -17.60 -6.02 -16.41
C MET A 217 -18.88 -6.57 -15.77
N ASP A 218 -19.24 -7.77 -16.15
CA ASP A 218 -20.23 -8.54 -15.40
C ASP A 218 -19.60 -9.25 -14.18
N ALA A 219 -20.40 -9.99 -13.43
CA ALA A 219 -19.92 -10.69 -12.24
C ALA A 219 -18.92 -11.82 -12.57
N ALA A 220 -19.08 -12.48 -13.71
CA ALA A 220 -18.19 -13.54 -14.16
C ALA A 220 -16.82 -12.99 -14.57
N GLU A 221 -16.82 -11.92 -15.35
CA GLU A 221 -15.62 -11.19 -15.76
C GLU A 221 -14.86 -10.62 -14.56
N LEU A 222 -15.57 -10.07 -13.57
CA LEU A 222 -14.97 -9.61 -12.32
C LEU A 222 -14.27 -10.76 -11.59
N GLY A 223 -14.91 -11.94 -11.51
CA GLY A 223 -14.30 -13.14 -10.93
C GLY A 223 -13.04 -13.59 -11.68
N GLN A 224 -13.03 -13.54 -13.01
CA GLN A 224 -11.86 -13.83 -13.82
C GLN A 224 -10.72 -12.83 -13.56
N TRP A 225 -11.03 -11.54 -13.43
CA TRP A 225 -10.04 -10.52 -13.07
C TRP A 225 -9.44 -10.74 -11.68
N GLN A 226 -10.25 -11.16 -10.70
CA GLN A 226 -9.75 -11.50 -9.36
C GLN A 226 -8.76 -12.68 -9.43
N GLN A 227 -9.12 -13.75 -10.14
CA GLN A 227 -8.25 -14.92 -10.32
C GLN A 227 -6.95 -14.55 -11.06
N ARG A 228 -7.05 -13.74 -12.14
CA ARG A 228 -5.90 -13.26 -12.89
C ARG A 228 -4.94 -12.46 -12.01
N MET A 229 -5.42 -11.48 -11.26
CA MET A 229 -4.59 -10.65 -10.40
C MET A 229 -4.00 -11.42 -9.21
N GLN A 230 -4.72 -12.40 -8.70
CA GLN A 230 -4.23 -13.32 -7.67
C GLN A 230 -3.08 -14.19 -8.20
N ALA A 231 -3.24 -14.73 -9.41
CA ALA A 231 -2.21 -15.52 -10.08
C ALA A 231 -0.97 -14.65 -10.37
N GLU A 232 -1.15 -13.41 -10.84
CA GLU A 232 -0.08 -12.45 -11.12
C GLU A 232 0.76 -12.15 -9.86
N LEU A 233 0.13 -11.83 -8.73
CA LEU A 233 0.84 -11.61 -7.47
C LEU A 233 1.60 -12.85 -6.99
N SER A 234 1.05 -14.03 -7.21
CA SER A 234 1.69 -15.31 -6.87
C SER A 234 2.89 -15.58 -7.78
N ASP A 235 2.76 -15.25 -9.05
CA ASP A 235 3.84 -15.40 -10.04
C ASP A 235 4.98 -14.44 -9.77
N LEU A 236 4.70 -13.17 -9.50
CA LEU A 236 5.71 -12.18 -9.11
C LEU A 236 6.51 -12.62 -7.87
N TYR A 237 5.86 -13.24 -6.90
CA TYR A 237 6.56 -13.81 -5.76
C TYR A 237 7.51 -14.95 -6.18
N ARG A 238 7.07 -15.86 -7.10
CA ARG A 238 7.93 -16.91 -7.65
C ARG A 238 9.11 -16.33 -8.44
N GLN A 239 8.88 -15.31 -9.27
CA GLN A 239 9.92 -14.62 -10.01
C GLN A 239 10.96 -13.96 -9.08
N ALA A 240 10.49 -13.29 -8.02
CA ALA A 240 11.39 -12.70 -7.02
C ALA A 240 12.22 -13.78 -6.30
N ARG A 241 11.63 -14.93 -5.99
CA ARG A 241 12.35 -16.07 -5.41
C ARG A 241 13.40 -16.64 -6.35
N ALA A 242 13.03 -16.91 -7.58
CA ALA A 242 13.95 -17.44 -8.58
C ALA A 242 15.15 -16.49 -8.86
N ALA A 243 14.89 -15.18 -8.87
CA ALA A 243 15.96 -14.18 -9.03
C ALA A 243 16.85 -14.05 -7.78
N LEU A 244 16.37 -14.42 -6.60
CA LEU A 244 17.13 -14.42 -5.35
C LEU A 244 18.08 -15.63 -5.22
N GLU A 245 17.80 -16.70 -5.95
CA GLU A 245 18.58 -17.95 -5.95
C GLU A 245 19.74 -17.92 -6.97
N ARG A 246 19.74 -16.96 -7.89
CA ARG A 246 20.83 -16.67 -8.83
C ARG A 246 21.93 -15.84 -8.19
#